data_0493262531ffb37904c549dad8b5d7df
#
_entry.id   0493262531ffb37904c549dad8b5d7df
#
_cell.length_a   1.000
_cell.length_b   1.000
_cell.length_c   1.000
_cell.angle_alpha   90.00
_cell.angle_beta   90.00
_cell.angle_gamma   90.00
#
_symmetry.space_group_name_H-M   'P 1'
#
loop_
_entity.id
_entity.type
_entity.pdbx_description
1 polymer ?
#
loop_
_entity_poly.entity_id
_entity_poly.type
_entity_poly.pdbx_seq_one_letter_code
_entity_poly.pdbx_strand_id
1 'polypeptide(L)'
;MCSIIGFCDKRAQYEVVKAALLKTKSRGPDDTRIVDTGNGYLGFNRLAIMGLTDAGMQPFELDGSYVVCNGEIYGFRPLREKLAKEGYTFKSDSDCEILLPLWRELGTEMFRMLDAEFALIIYDAEANDYIAARDPIGIRPLYYGTTDDGTLAFASEPKNLVGLCHEIKPFPPGHYYKDGQFVCYHDLSVVHKYNTHDDLEEIAHNIHDLLVEGVKKRLDADAPVGFLLSGGLDSSLVCAISQKLLKKPIETYAIGMDVDAIDLKYAREVAEYIGANHHEVIMSREDVLAALREVIATLGTYDITTIRASIGMYLCCKAIHEQSDVRVLLTGEISDELFGYKYTDFAPSAEEFQKEAEKRIRELHMYDVLRADRCISVNSLEARVPFGDIDFVDYVMHIDPEKKLNHYHKGKYLLRHAFEADHLLPEDILMREKAAFSDAVGHSMKDDLAEFAEKQYTDAEFEEKRQKYTHATPFTKESLLYREIFEEYYPGQSQMVTDFWMPNKTWPGCAVNDPSARVLSNYGDSGK
;
A
#
# COMPACT_ATOMS: atom_id res chain seq x y z
N MET A 1 7.70 9.24 0.21
CA MET A 1 6.32 9.45 0.67
C MET A 1 6.29 10.52 1.72
N CYS A 2 5.42 11.50 1.55
CA CYS A 2 5.23 12.56 2.54
C CYS A 2 4.48 12.08 3.78
N SER A 3 4.29 12.93 4.76
CA SER A 3 3.29 12.77 5.80
C SER A 3 2.55 14.06 6.09
N ILE A 4 1.27 13.93 6.41
CA ILE A 4 0.36 15.04 6.69
C ILE A 4 -0.25 14.88 8.07
N ILE A 5 -0.61 16.03 8.67
CA ILE A 5 -1.36 16.09 9.91
C ILE A 5 -2.32 17.28 9.87
N GLY A 6 -3.50 17.13 10.46
CA GLY A 6 -4.45 18.21 10.68
C GLY A 6 -5.06 18.11 12.07
N PHE A 7 -5.06 19.21 12.83
CA PHE A 7 -5.82 19.36 14.05
C PHE A 7 -6.86 20.45 13.82
N CYS A 8 -8.12 20.06 13.81
CA CYS A 8 -9.23 20.80 13.23
C CYS A 8 -10.00 21.63 14.27
N ASP A 9 -9.28 22.34 15.15
CA ASP A 9 -9.87 23.23 16.15
C ASP A 9 -8.81 24.18 16.70
N LYS A 10 -9.20 25.42 16.99
CA LYS A 10 -8.34 26.45 17.58
C LYS A 10 -7.78 26.13 18.97
N ARG A 11 -8.33 25.11 19.64
CA ARG A 11 -7.81 24.61 20.93
C ARG A 11 -6.51 23.84 20.78
N ALA A 12 -6.19 23.37 19.58
CA ALA A 12 -4.94 22.66 19.30
C ALA A 12 -3.73 23.55 19.63
N GLN A 13 -2.68 22.94 20.14
CA GLN A 13 -1.45 23.64 20.50
C GLN A 13 -0.35 23.32 19.50
N TYR A 14 0.32 24.33 18.98
CA TYR A 14 1.39 24.21 17.99
C TYR A 14 2.46 23.16 18.35
N GLU A 15 2.95 23.18 19.59
CA GLU A 15 4.02 22.24 20.03
C GLU A 15 3.52 20.78 20.08
N VAL A 16 2.24 20.57 20.38
CA VAL A 16 1.62 19.23 20.34
C VAL A 16 1.53 18.73 18.90
N VAL A 17 1.04 19.56 18.00
CA VAL A 17 0.94 19.25 16.56
C VAL A 17 2.31 18.96 15.98
N LYS A 18 3.30 19.78 16.31
CA LYS A 18 4.69 19.61 15.85
C LYS A 18 5.30 18.31 16.35
N ALA A 19 5.16 18.02 17.65
CA ALA A 19 5.67 16.77 18.22
C ALA A 19 5.00 15.55 17.58
N ALA A 20 3.69 15.63 17.32
CA ALA A 20 2.94 14.59 16.64
C ALA A 20 3.44 14.39 15.20
N LEU A 21 3.58 15.45 14.40
CA LEU A 21 4.05 15.39 13.02
C LEU A 21 5.48 14.81 12.92
N LEU A 22 6.37 15.18 13.82
CA LEU A 22 7.76 14.73 13.80
C LEU A 22 7.92 13.22 14.05
N LYS A 23 6.94 12.52 14.62
CA LYS A 23 6.95 11.05 14.72
C LYS A 23 7.01 10.34 13.35
N THR A 24 6.65 11.04 12.29
CA THR A 24 6.71 10.55 10.90
C THR A 24 7.70 11.32 10.02
N LYS A 25 8.71 11.96 10.61
CA LYS A 25 9.73 12.72 9.87
C LYS A 25 10.49 11.85 8.85
N SER A 26 10.68 10.56 9.12
CA SER A 26 11.33 9.62 8.20
C SER A 26 10.59 9.45 6.86
N ARG A 27 9.26 9.66 6.83
CA ARG A 27 8.50 9.65 5.57
C ARG A 27 8.87 10.81 4.65
N GLY A 28 9.08 11.98 5.21
CA GLY A 28 9.41 13.20 4.48
C GLY A 28 10.58 13.94 5.14
N PRO A 29 11.82 13.49 4.91
CA PRO A 29 12.99 14.01 5.60
C PRO A 29 13.43 15.38 5.11
N ASP A 30 13.04 15.79 3.90
CA ASP A 30 13.62 16.94 3.22
C ASP A 30 13.24 18.27 3.90
N ASP A 31 11.95 18.45 4.23
CA ASP A 31 11.50 19.65 4.95
C ASP A 31 10.28 19.38 5.85
N THR A 32 9.96 20.31 6.76
CA THR A 32 8.78 20.26 7.64
C THR A 32 8.16 21.64 7.76
N ARG A 33 6.85 21.75 7.50
CA ARG A 33 6.09 23.00 7.66
C ARG A 33 4.79 22.76 8.39
N ILE A 34 4.44 23.70 9.28
CA ILE A 34 3.14 23.74 9.96
C ILE A 34 2.59 25.14 9.78
N VAL A 35 1.32 25.22 9.39
CA VAL A 35 0.60 26.48 9.21
C VAL A 35 -0.56 26.53 10.20
N ASP A 36 -0.70 27.69 10.87
CA ASP A 36 -1.88 28.05 11.64
C ASP A 36 -2.95 28.57 10.67
N THR A 37 -4.09 27.91 10.61
CA THR A 37 -5.22 28.30 9.75
C THR A 37 -6.15 29.32 10.41
N GLY A 38 -5.89 29.68 11.68
CA GLY A 38 -6.80 30.45 12.51
C GLY A 38 -7.92 29.62 13.17
N ASN A 39 -8.14 28.40 12.69
CA ASN A 39 -9.08 27.42 13.25
C ASN A 39 -8.44 26.06 13.52
N GLY A 40 -7.12 26.02 13.73
CA GLY A 40 -6.33 24.81 13.94
C GLY A 40 -5.03 24.84 13.16
N TYR A 41 -4.48 23.66 12.89
CA TYR A 41 -3.17 23.52 12.24
C TYR A 41 -3.17 22.46 11.15
N LEU A 42 -2.47 22.77 10.05
CA LEU A 42 -2.06 21.79 9.04
C LEU A 42 -0.54 21.65 9.04
N GLY A 43 -0.06 20.42 9.00
CA GLY A 43 1.37 20.11 8.98
C GLY A 43 1.75 19.12 7.90
N PHE A 44 2.98 19.29 7.39
CA PHE A 44 3.52 18.52 6.27
C PHE A 44 5.00 18.20 6.47
N ASN A 45 5.37 16.93 6.33
CA ASN A 45 6.76 16.51 6.13
C ASN A 45 6.94 16.13 4.66
N ARG A 46 7.91 16.72 3.99
CA ARG A 46 8.15 16.56 2.55
C ARG A 46 9.18 15.48 2.25
N LEU A 47 8.83 14.61 1.29
CA LEU A 47 9.76 13.91 0.42
C LEU A 47 9.56 14.49 -1.00
N ALA A 48 10.58 15.13 -1.55
CA ALA A 48 10.48 15.79 -2.85
C ALA A 48 10.56 14.75 -3.98
N ILE A 49 9.45 14.55 -4.68
CA ILE A 49 9.29 13.61 -5.80
C ILE A 49 8.94 14.35 -7.08
N MET A 50 7.89 15.22 -7.02
CA MET A 50 7.47 16.13 -8.09
C MET A 50 7.77 17.57 -7.70
N GLY A 51 8.24 18.39 -8.65
CA GLY A 51 8.56 19.78 -8.38
C GLY A 51 9.63 19.94 -7.30
N LEU A 52 10.86 19.49 -7.54
CA LEU A 52 11.92 19.33 -6.54
C LEU A 52 12.38 20.62 -5.82
N THR A 53 11.94 21.81 -6.29
CA THR A 53 12.29 23.08 -5.68
C THR A 53 11.49 23.37 -4.40
N ASP A 54 11.93 24.35 -3.61
CA ASP A 54 11.25 24.79 -2.39
C ASP A 54 9.82 25.29 -2.64
N ALA A 55 9.52 25.72 -3.86
CA ALA A 55 8.17 26.15 -4.26
C ALA A 55 7.13 25.02 -4.19
N GLY A 56 7.56 23.74 -4.28
CA GLY A 56 6.69 22.57 -4.10
C GLY A 56 6.42 22.20 -2.64
N MET A 57 6.83 23.02 -1.67
CA MET A 57 6.59 22.78 -0.25
C MET A 57 5.15 23.12 0.16
N GLN A 58 4.48 22.15 0.77
CA GLN A 58 3.14 22.28 1.31
C GLN A 58 3.16 22.73 2.80
N PRO A 59 2.04 23.27 3.35
CA PRO A 59 0.72 23.47 2.74
C PRO A 59 0.73 24.47 1.58
N PHE A 60 0.01 24.16 0.49
CA PHE A 60 -0.32 25.17 -0.53
C PHE A 60 -1.43 26.08 -0.02
N GLU A 61 -1.45 27.30 -0.48
CA GLU A 61 -2.40 28.33 -0.06
C GLU A 61 -3.08 28.99 -1.27
N LEU A 62 -4.39 29.18 -1.17
CA LEU A 62 -5.19 29.96 -2.13
C LEU A 62 -6.29 30.71 -1.36
N ASP A 63 -6.24 32.05 -1.36
CA ASP A 63 -7.23 32.93 -0.73
C ASP A 63 -7.57 32.55 0.73
N GLY A 64 -6.56 32.20 1.53
CA GLY A 64 -6.70 31.82 2.93
C GLY A 64 -7.09 30.37 3.17
N SER A 65 -7.43 29.60 2.13
CA SER A 65 -7.61 28.15 2.19
C SER A 65 -6.25 27.45 2.07
N TYR A 66 -6.10 26.30 2.71
CA TYR A 66 -4.86 25.52 2.71
C TYR A 66 -5.11 24.06 2.37
N VAL A 67 -4.13 23.40 1.72
CA VAL A 67 -4.15 21.95 1.49
C VAL A 67 -2.81 21.32 1.82
N VAL A 68 -2.87 20.15 2.44
CA VAL A 68 -1.77 19.20 2.54
C VAL A 68 -2.20 17.88 1.92
N CYS A 69 -1.32 17.32 1.09
CA CYS A 69 -1.56 16.05 0.39
C CYS A 69 -0.31 15.17 0.47
N ASN A 70 -0.48 13.96 0.97
CA ASN A 70 0.46 12.86 0.78
C ASN A 70 -0.06 12.04 -0.39
N GLY A 71 0.47 12.27 -1.58
CA GLY A 71 -0.03 11.60 -2.77
C GLY A 71 0.72 11.96 -4.03
N GLU A 72 0.27 11.37 -5.11
CA GLU A 72 0.67 11.63 -6.49
C GLU A 72 -0.57 11.75 -7.35
N ILE A 73 -0.71 12.85 -8.09
CA ILE A 73 -1.83 13.13 -8.99
C ILE A 73 -1.38 12.86 -10.42
N TYR A 74 -1.79 11.74 -10.97
CA TYR A 74 -1.43 11.35 -12.32
C TYR A 74 -2.16 12.22 -13.37
N GLY A 75 -1.47 12.53 -14.48
CA GLY A 75 -2.06 13.35 -15.53
C GLY A 75 -2.41 14.78 -15.12
N PHE A 76 -1.79 15.35 -14.10
CA PHE A 76 -2.10 16.69 -13.58
C PHE A 76 -1.79 17.84 -14.57
N ARG A 77 -0.83 17.67 -15.49
CA ARG A 77 -0.37 18.76 -16.38
C ARG A 77 -1.48 19.33 -17.28
N PRO A 78 -2.31 18.51 -17.98
CA PRO A 78 -3.47 19.03 -18.72
C PRO A 78 -4.49 19.73 -17.83
N LEU A 79 -4.73 19.24 -16.61
CA LEU A 79 -5.63 19.90 -15.65
C LEU A 79 -5.07 21.27 -15.22
N ARG A 80 -3.77 21.35 -14.94
CA ARG A 80 -3.07 22.59 -14.62
C ARG A 80 -3.17 23.61 -15.76
N GLU A 81 -2.97 23.17 -17.01
CA GLU A 81 -3.12 24.04 -18.19
C GLU A 81 -4.55 24.59 -18.35
N LYS A 82 -5.55 23.75 -18.08
CA LYS A 82 -6.96 24.16 -18.07
C LYS A 82 -7.22 25.21 -17.01
N LEU A 83 -6.83 24.95 -15.77
CA LEU A 83 -6.98 25.88 -14.65
C LEU A 83 -6.22 27.21 -14.89
N ALA A 84 -5.06 27.17 -15.52
CA ALA A 84 -4.32 28.37 -15.89
C ALA A 84 -5.09 29.25 -16.89
N LYS A 85 -5.82 28.65 -17.84
CA LYS A 85 -6.71 29.37 -18.78
C LYS A 85 -7.94 29.95 -18.07
N GLU A 86 -8.35 29.40 -16.95
CA GLU A 86 -9.43 29.90 -16.09
C GLU A 86 -8.95 31.01 -15.14
N GLY A 87 -7.62 31.33 -15.15
CA GLY A 87 -7.05 32.46 -14.42
C GLY A 87 -6.22 32.09 -13.18
N TYR A 88 -6.07 30.82 -12.89
CA TYR A 88 -5.21 30.38 -11.77
C TYR A 88 -3.73 30.49 -12.12
N THR A 89 -2.91 30.83 -11.11
CA THR A 89 -1.45 30.92 -11.26
C THR A 89 -0.78 29.90 -10.37
N PHE A 90 0.25 29.24 -10.91
CA PHE A 90 1.00 28.19 -10.24
C PHE A 90 2.44 28.64 -10.00
N LYS A 91 2.99 28.35 -8.83
CA LYS A 91 4.33 28.75 -8.39
C LYS A 91 5.35 27.62 -8.44
N SER A 92 4.88 26.38 -8.49
CA SER A 92 5.72 25.18 -8.49
C SER A 92 5.38 24.24 -9.64
N ASP A 93 6.17 23.19 -9.80
CA ASP A 93 5.89 22.08 -10.70
C ASP A 93 5.31 20.86 -9.94
N SER A 94 4.86 21.07 -8.69
CA SER A 94 4.18 20.04 -7.92
C SER A 94 2.80 19.75 -8.52
N ASP A 95 2.49 18.47 -8.62
CA ASP A 95 1.17 17.95 -9.00
C ASP A 95 0.06 18.38 -8.03
N CYS A 96 0.37 18.41 -6.73
CA CYS A 96 -0.59 18.74 -5.68
C CYS A 96 -1.01 20.22 -5.64
N GLU A 97 -0.32 21.13 -6.34
CA GLU A 97 -0.69 22.56 -6.37
C GLU A 97 -2.03 22.81 -7.05
N ILE A 98 -2.51 21.88 -7.89
CA ILE A 98 -3.82 21.98 -8.56
C ILE A 98 -5.01 21.73 -7.61
N LEU A 99 -4.79 21.18 -6.43
CA LEU A 99 -5.87 20.69 -5.54
C LEU A 99 -6.79 21.80 -5.03
N LEU A 100 -6.24 22.95 -4.61
CA LEU A 100 -7.09 24.08 -4.17
C LEU A 100 -7.88 24.74 -5.32
N PRO A 101 -7.29 25.00 -6.51
CA PRO A 101 -8.06 25.39 -7.68
C PRO A 101 -9.19 24.41 -8.02
N LEU A 102 -8.92 23.10 -8.00
CA LEU A 102 -9.96 22.08 -8.25
C LEU A 102 -11.04 22.08 -7.17
N TRP A 103 -10.65 22.22 -5.91
CA TRP A 103 -11.62 22.35 -4.81
C TRP A 103 -12.54 23.52 -5.00
N ARG A 104 -12.01 24.67 -5.40
CA ARG A 104 -12.79 25.89 -5.65
C ARG A 104 -13.79 25.74 -6.78
N GLU A 105 -13.39 25.10 -7.88
CA GLU A 105 -14.25 24.93 -9.06
C GLU A 105 -15.29 23.81 -8.89
N LEU A 106 -14.96 22.73 -8.19
CA LEU A 106 -15.72 21.49 -8.23
C LEU A 106 -16.21 21.03 -6.84
N GLY A 107 -15.68 21.62 -5.76
CA GLY A 107 -15.97 21.11 -4.42
C GLY A 107 -15.66 19.63 -4.30
N THR A 108 -16.56 18.86 -3.70
CA THR A 108 -16.40 17.42 -3.47
C THR A 108 -16.39 16.57 -4.75
N GLU A 109 -16.88 17.08 -5.88
CA GLU A 109 -16.84 16.34 -7.15
C GLU A 109 -15.41 16.15 -7.68
N MET A 110 -14.45 16.99 -7.23
CA MET A 110 -13.05 16.80 -7.59
C MET A 110 -12.52 15.40 -7.25
N PHE A 111 -12.97 14.81 -6.13
CA PHE A 111 -12.46 13.51 -5.67
C PHE A 111 -12.76 12.37 -6.66
N ARG A 112 -13.86 12.47 -7.44
CA ARG A 112 -14.19 11.52 -8.49
C ARG A 112 -13.37 11.68 -9.76
N MET A 113 -12.79 12.88 -9.96
CA MET A 113 -12.00 13.21 -11.14
C MET A 113 -10.52 12.88 -10.99
N LEU A 114 -10.04 12.74 -9.76
CA LEU A 114 -8.62 12.52 -9.51
C LEU A 114 -8.23 11.08 -9.87
N ASP A 115 -7.35 10.95 -10.85
CA ASP A 115 -6.57 9.73 -11.05
C ASP A 115 -5.31 9.86 -10.17
N ALA A 116 -5.36 9.26 -8.99
CA ALA A 116 -4.38 9.57 -7.95
C ALA A 116 -4.30 8.49 -6.87
N GLU A 117 -3.13 8.39 -6.27
CA GLU A 117 -2.90 7.72 -4.99
C GLU A 117 -2.75 8.81 -3.94
N PHE A 118 -3.73 9.04 -3.07
CA PHE A 118 -3.73 10.21 -2.21
C PHE A 118 -4.38 10.05 -0.83
N ALA A 119 -3.88 10.83 0.11
CA ALA A 119 -4.56 11.23 1.33
C ALA A 119 -4.36 12.74 1.49
N LEU A 120 -5.42 13.50 1.67
CA LEU A 120 -5.34 14.95 1.78
C LEU A 120 -6.21 15.52 2.88
N ILE A 121 -5.86 16.72 3.32
CA ILE A 121 -6.64 17.55 4.25
C ILE A 121 -6.68 18.97 3.68
N ILE A 122 -7.87 19.50 3.51
CA ILE A 122 -8.13 20.87 3.09
C ILE A 122 -8.71 21.65 4.28
N TYR A 123 -8.19 22.83 4.55
CA TYR A 123 -8.90 23.85 5.29
C TYR A 123 -9.53 24.83 4.32
N ASP A 124 -10.85 24.92 4.33
CA ASP A 124 -11.61 25.84 3.51
C ASP A 124 -11.92 27.12 4.31
N ALA A 125 -11.31 28.23 3.91
CA ALA A 125 -11.45 29.50 4.63
C ALA A 125 -12.85 30.11 4.51
N GLU A 126 -13.57 29.85 3.41
CA GLU A 126 -14.93 30.35 3.20
C GLU A 126 -15.92 29.62 4.13
N ALA A 127 -15.83 28.30 4.19
CA ALA A 127 -16.64 27.49 5.09
C ALA A 127 -16.13 27.52 6.55
N ASN A 128 -14.88 27.94 6.77
CA ASN A 128 -14.16 27.83 8.03
C ASN A 128 -14.19 26.42 8.61
N ASP A 129 -13.98 25.42 7.75
CA ASP A 129 -14.09 24.01 8.09
C ASP A 129 -12.97 23.16 7.43
N TYR A 130 -12.82 21.93 7.90
CA TYR A 130 -11.84 20.98 7.40
C TYR A 130 -12.49 19.85 6.63
N ILE A 131 -11.91 19.54 5.49
CA ILE A 131 -12.26 18.42 4.63
C ILE A 131 -11.06 17.48 4.58
N ALA A 132 -11.28 16.18 4.72
CA ALA A 132 -10.27 15.17 4.50
C ALA A 132 -10.76 14.15 3.48
N ALA A 133 -9.85 13.59 2.67
CA ALA A 133 -10.21 12.57 1.68
C ALA A 133 -9.07 11.57 1.47
N ARG A 134 -9.43 10.36 1.06
CA ARG A 134 -8.50 9.27 0.81
C ARG A 134 -8.86 8.54 -0.49
N ASP A 135 -7.84 8.11 -1.24
CA ASP A 135 -8.01 7.39 -2.51
C ASP A 135 -8.90 6.13 -2.39
N PRO A 136 -9.49 5.65 -3.51
CA PRO A 136 -10.48 4.56 -3.48
C PRO A 136 -9.97 3.20 -2.99
N ILE A 137 -8.66 2.96 -3.05
CA ILE A 137 -8.03 1.71 -2.57
C ILE A 137 -7.44 1.90 -1.17
N GLY A 138 -7.15 3.16 -0.80
CA GLY A 138 -6.44 3.49 0.42
C GLY A 138 -4.95 3.22 0.34
N ILE A 139 -4.36 3.42 -0.86
CA ILE A 139 -2.92 3.27 -1.10
C ILE A 139 -2.15 4.22 -0.19
N ARG A 140 -2.59 5.48 -0.12
CA ARG A 140 -2.01 6.43 0.83
C ARG A 140 -2.73 6.34 2.18
N PRO A 141 -1.97 6.25 3.28
CA PRO A 141 -2.58 6.09 4.59
C PRO A 141 -3.16 7.40 5.11
N LEU A 142 -4.29 7.28 5.78
CA LEU A 142 -4.89 8.33 6.59
C LEU A 142 -5.60 7.71 7.79
N TYR A 143 -5.41 8.31 8.96
CA TYR A 143 -6.05 7.93 10.22
C TYR A 143 -6.70 9.15 10.85
N TYR A 144 -7.68 8.92 11.71
CA TYR A 144 -8.34 9.98 12.45
C TYR A 144 -8.67 9.55 13.87
N GLY A 145 -8.89 10.54 14.71
CA GLY A 145 -9.32 10.36 16.09
C GLY A 145 -9.76 11.69 16.70
N THR A 146 -10.28 11.62 17.91
CA THR A 146 -10.69 12.79 18.67
C THR A 146 -9.87 12.86 19.95
N THR A 147 -9.30 14.03 20.26
CA THR A 147 -8.57 14.29 21.48
C THR A 147 -9.49 14.44 22.68
N ASP A 148 -8.95 14.47 23.90
CA ASP A 148 -9.71 14.60 25.16
C ASP A 148 -10.59 15.85 25.21
N ASP A 149 -10.15 16.93 24.58
CA ASP A 149 -10.91 18.18 24.51
C ASP A 149 -11.92 18.25 23.36
N GLY A 150 -12.05 17.15 22.60
CA GLY A 150 -12.98 17.02 21.48
C GLY A 150 -12.45 17.55 20.14
N THR A 151 -11.16 17.86 20.02
CA THR A 151 -10.55 18.27 18.76
C THR A 151 -10.42 17.06 17.83
N LEU A 152 -11.00 17.15 16.61
CA LEU A 152 -10.80 16.17 15.56
C LEU A 152 -9.38 16.29 14.99
N ALA A 153 -8.70 15.18 14.84
CA ALA A 153 -7.36 15.14 14.28
C ALA A 153 -7.27 14.08 13.17
N PHE A 154 -6.55 14.41 12.10
CA PHE A 154 -6.18 13.53 11.00
C PHE A 154 -4.66 13.41 10.92
N ALA A 155 -4.15 12.23 10.57
CA ALA A 155 -2.72 12.02 10.36
C ALA A 155 -2.43 10.87 9.41
N SER A 156 -1.29 10.90 8.74
CA SER A 156 -0.84 9.82 7.84
C SER A 156 -0.70 8.48 8.56
N GLU A 157 -0.23 8.48 9.81
CA GLU A 157 -0.01 7.25 10.56
C GLU A 157 -0.59 7.31 11.98
N PRO A 158 -1.05 6.16 12.52
CA PRO A 158 -1.65 6.13 13.84
C PRO A 158 -0.68 6.58 14.94
N LYS A 159 0.63 6.34 14.81
CA LYS A 159 1.64 6.77 15.80
C LYS A 159 1.67 8.28 16.02
N ASN A 160 1.23 9.09 15.03
CA ASN A 160 1.10 10.54 15.22
C ASN A 160 0.03 10.88 16.28
N LEU A 161 -1.02 10.06 16.39
CA LEU A 161 -2.19 10.29 17.25
C LEU A 161 -2.15 9.52 18.58
N VAL A 162 -1.24 8.54 18.72
CA VAL A 162 -1.06 7.77 19.97
C VAL A 162 -0.71 8.71 21.13
N GLY A 163 -1.47 8.57 22.23
CA GLY A 163 -1.35 9.41 23.42
C GLY A 163 -2.05 10.78 23.32
N LEU A 164 -2.69 11.07 22.17
CA LEU A 164 -3.46 12.31 21.94
C LEU A 164 -4.95 12.01 21.73
N CYS A 165 -5.27 10.88 21.10
CA CYS A 165 -6.63 10.45 20.83
C CYS A 165 -6.96 9.17 21.58
N HIS A 166 -8.19 9.06 22.12
CA HIS A 166 -8.64 7.85 22.82
C HIS A 166 -8.79 6.67 21.89
N GLU A 167 -9.38 6.87 20.74
CA GLU A 167 -9.61 5.86 19.71
C GLU A 167 -9.07 6.38 18.37
N ILE A 168 -8.19 5.59 17.76
CA ILE A 168 -7.62 5.90 16.45
C ILE A 168 -8.22 4.92 15.45
N LYS A 169 -8.74 5.47 14.35
CA LYS A 169 -9.37 4.69 13.28
C LYS A 169 -8.68 4.93 11.93
N PRO A 170 -8.56 3.91 11.09
CA PRO A 170 -8.20 4.13 9.70
C PRO A 170 -9.33 4.91 9.01
N PHE A 171 -8.96 5.91 8.21
CA PHE A 171 -9.89 6.65 7.36
C PHE A 171 -10.35 5.72 6.22
N PRO A 172 -11.66 5.58 5.97
CA PRO A 172 -12.16 4.64 4.98
C PRO A 172 -11.71 5.03 3.56
N PRO A 173 -11.21 4.06 2.74
CA PRO A 173 -10.87 4.29 1.34
C PRO A 173 -12.07 4.78 0.54
N GLY A 174 -11.83 5.59 -0.50
CA GLY A 174 -12.89 6.09 -1.36
C GLY A 174 -13.91 7.02 -0.69
N HIS A 175 -13.55 7.59 0.45
CA HIS A 175 -14.41 8.51 1.19
C HIS A 175 -13.77 9.88 1.34
N TYR A 176 -14.63 10.87 1.52
CA TYR A 176 -14.25 12.14 2.11
C TYR A 176 -15.03 12.39 3.41
N TYR A 177 -14.43 13.18 4.29
CA TYR A 177 -15.05 13.72 5.49
C TYR A 177 -15.35 15.19 5.28
N LYS A 178 -16.60 15.59 5.54
CA LYS A 178 -17.06 16.99 5.50
C LYS A 178 -18.30 17.16 6.38
N ASP A 179 -18.47 18.29 7.01
CA ASP A 179 -19.63 18.62 7.85
C ASP A 179 -19.96 17.53 8.89
N GLY A 180 -18.93 16.94 9.51
CA GLY A 180 -19.12 15.88 10.53
C GLY A 180 -19.45 14.48 9.98
N GLN A 181 -19.43 14.27 8.67
CA GLN A 181 -19.87 13.02 8.04
C GLN A 181 -18.82 12.45 7.07
N PHE A 182 -18.75 11.11 7.03
CA PHE A 182 -18.05 10.39 5.98
C PHE A 182 -19.00 10.12 4.81
N VAL A 183 -18.57 10.47 3.62
CA VAL A 183 -19.33 10.25 2.38
C VAL A 183 -18.48 9.44 1.41
N CYS A 184 -19.01 8.29 0.96
CA CYS A 184 -18.39 7.49 -0.07
C CYS A 184 -18.52 8.20 -1.42
N TYR A 185 -17.40 8.49 -2.06
CA TYR A 185 -17.39 9.06 -3.41
C TYR A 185 -17.05 8.01 -4.48
N HIS A 186 -16.29 6.94 -4.13
CA HIS A 186 -15.93 5.87 -5.06
C HIS A 186 -15.59 4.58 -4.31
N ASP A 187 -16.37 3.52 -4.50
CA ASP A 187 -16.13 2.20 -3.94
C ASP A 187 -15.80 1.19 -5.05
N LEU A 188 -14.51 0.93 -5.25
CA LEU A 188 -14.03 -0.04 -6.24
C LEU A 188 -14.27 -1.51 -5.83
N SER A 189 -14.65 -1.76 -4.59
CA SER A 189 -14.91 -3.11 -4.09
C SER A 189 -16.32 -3.62 -4.36
N VAL A 190 -17.23 -2.78 -4.88
CA VAL A 190 -18.63 -3.16 -5.12
C VAL A 190 -18.91 -3.23 -6.62
N VAL A 191 -19.22 -4.42 -7.10
CA VAL A 191 -19.53 -4.67 -8.52
C VAL A 191 -21.01 -4.98 -8.69
N HIS A 192 -21.71 -4.13 -9.42
CA HIS A 192 -23.16 -4.30 -9.69
C HIS A 192 -23.48 -5.02 -11.01
N LYS A 193 -22.54 -5.02 -11.95
CA LYS A 193 -22.73 -5.61 -13.28
C LYS A 193 -21.40 -6.05 -13.86
N TYR A 194 -21.34 -7.26 -14.39
CA TYR A 194 -20.15 -7.81 -15.03
C TYR A 194 -20.14 -7.61 -16.54
N ASN A 195 -18.93 -7.55 -17.11
CA ASN A 195 -18.67 -7.54 -18.55
C ASN A 195 -18.76 -8.98 -19.09
N THR A 196 -19.97 -9.49 -19.25
CA THR A 196 -20.21 -10.88 -19.67
C THR A 196 -19.98 -11.13 -21.16
N HIS A 197 -19.89 -10.05 -21.96
CA HIS A 197 -19.75 -10.12 -23.41
C HIS A 197 -18.31 -10.21 -23.90
N ASP A 198 -17.33 -9.76 -23.10
CA ASP A 198 -15.92 -9.78 -23.48
C ASP A 198 -15.48 -11.25 -23.65
N ASP A 199 -14.89 -11.58 -24.77
CA ASP A 199 -14.24 -12.87 -24.95
C ASP A 199 -12.83 -12.87 -24.33
N LEU A 200 -12.13 -14.00 -24.40
CA LEU A 200 -10.82 -14.15 -23.75
C LEU A 200 -9.77 -13.20 -24.34
N GLU A 201 -9.80 -13.00 -25.65
CA GLU A 201 -8.82 -12.13 -26.35
C GLU A 201 -9.09 -10.65 -26.04
N GLU A 202 -10.36 -10.25 -25.97
CA GLU A 202 -10.74 -8.88 -25.57
C GLU A 202 -10.36 -8.61 -24.12
N ILE A 203 -10.57 -9.56 -23.22
CA ILE A 203 -10.12 -9.47 -21.82
C ILE A 203 -8.61 -9.35 -21.76
N ALA A 204 -7.88 -10.17 -22.48
CA ALA A 204 -6.42 -10.15 -22.51
C ALA A 204 -5.89 -8.79 -23.02
N HIS A 205 -6.47 -8.26 -24.11
CA HIS A 205 -6.13 -6.96 -24.67
C HIS A 205 -6.35 -5.83 -23.67
N ASN A 206 -7.51 -5.80 -23.02
CA ASN A 206 -7.84 -4.76 -22.05
C ASN A 206 -6.93 -4.81 -20.80
N ILE A 207 -6.67 -6.02 -20.27
CA ILE A 207 -5.72 -6.21 -19.16
C ILE A 207 -4.33 -5.69 -19.54
N HIS A 208 -3.85 -6.05 -20.74
CA HIS A 208 -2.56 -5.62 -21.26
C HIS A 208 -2.48 -4.09 -21.32
N ASP A 209 -3.39 -3.45 -22.04
CA ASP A 209 -3.32 -2.02 -22.31
C ASP A 209 -3.50 -1.18 -21.03
N LEU A 210 -4.42 -1.57 -20.15
CA LEU A 210 -4.64 -0.88 -18.89
C LEU A 210 -3.45 -1.03 -17.93
N LEU A 211 -2.81 -2.20 -17.86
CA LEU A 211 -1.62 -2.37 -17.02
C LEU A 211 -0.43 -1.58 -17.57
N VAL A 212 -0.23 -1.60 -18.89
CA VAL A 212 0.83 -0.80 -19.55
C VAL A 212 0.63 0.70 -19.26
N GLU A 213 -0.60 1.21 -19.37
CA GLU A 213 -0.89 2.62 -19.04
C GLU A 213 -0.73 2.90 -17.55
N GLY A 214 -1.15 1.97 -16.67
CA GLY A 214 -0.95 2.06 -15.22
C GLY A 214 0.53 2.16 -14.83
N VAL A 215 1.40 1.37 -15.47
CA VAL A 215 2.85 1.47 -15.29
C VAL A 215 3.36 2.81 -15.82
N LYS A 216 2.95 3.21 -17.02
CA LYS A 216 3.41 4.45 -17.68
C LYS A 216 3.08 5.68 -16.85
N LYS A 217 1.87 5.79 -16.29
CA LYS A 217 1.49 6.87 -15.38
C LYS A 217 2.45 6.96 -14.18
N ARG A 218 2.83 5.83 -13.61
CA ARG A 218 3.66 5.74 -12.39
C ARG A 218 5.17 5.91 -12.63
N LEU A 219 5.58 5.99 -13.89
CA LEU A 219 6.97 6.34 -14.26
C LEU A 219 7.20 7.87 -14.28
N ASP A 220 6.17 8.69 -14.22
CA ASP A 220 6.26 10.16 -14.22
C ASP A 220 6.73 10.65 -12.85
N ALA A 221 8.03 10.89 -12.71
CA ALA A 221 8.66 11.41 -11.50
C ALA A 221 9.88 12.25 -11.86
N ASP A 222 10.09 13.36 -11.13
CA ASP A 222 11.30 14.17 -11.25
C ASP A 222 12.47 13.56 -10.44
N ALA A 223 12.14 12.75 -9.43
CA ALA A 223 13.12 12.03 -8.60
C ALA A 223 13.49 10.67 -9.21
N PRO A 224 14.67 10.09 -8.87
CA PRO A 224 15.09 8.78 -9.35
C PRO A 224 14.14 7.64 -8.98
N VAL A 225 13.84 6.79 -9.97
CA VAL A 225 12.90 5.67 -9.86
C VAL A 225 13.66 4.34 -9.87
N GLY A 226 13.32 3.45 -8.95
CA GLY A 226 13.77 2.06 -8.88
C GLY A 226 12.58 1.09 -8.81
N PHE A 227 12.89 -0.21 -8.80
CA PHE A 227 11.89 -1.25 -8.91
C PHE A 227 12.17 -2.40 -7.95
N LEU A 228 11.15 -2.87 -7.24
CA LEU A 228 11.25 -4.12 -6.48
C LEU A 228 11.01 -5.30 -7.43
N LEU A 229 11.96 -6.23 -7.48
CA LEU A 229 11.94 -7.40 -8.37
C LEU A 229 12.12 -8.69 -7.57
N SER A 230 11.05 -9.43 -7.32
CA SER A 230 11.11 -10.72 -6.62
C SER A 230 11.27 -11.93 -7.54
N GLY A 231 11.27 -11.74 -8.86
CA GLY A 231 11.23 -12.84 -9.84
C GLY A 231 9.87 -13.54 -9.92
N GLY A 232 8.86 -13.06 -9.19
CA GLY A 232 7.45 -13.44 -9.37
C GLY A 232 6.81 -12.72 -10.55
N LEU A 233 5.69 -13.25 -11.08
CA LEU A 233 5.00 -12.71 -12.24
C LEU A 233 4.75 -11.19 -12.15
N ASP A 234 4.17 -10.74 -11.05
CA ASP A 234 3.65 -9.38 -10.89
C ASP A 234 4.76 -8.33 -10.95
N SER A 235 5.78 -8.48 -10.10
CA SER A 235 6.94 -7.58 -10.07
C SER A 235 7.75 -7.64 -11.36
N SER A 236 7.86 -8.83 -11.98
CA SER A 236 8.58 -9.02 -13.24
C SER A 236 7.88 -8.33 -14.40
N LEU A 237 6.54 -8.37 -14.48
CA LEU A 237 5.78 -7.62 -15.49
C LEU A 237 5.95 -6.11 -15.33
N VAL A 238 5.86 -5.59 -14.11
CA VAL A 238 6.09 -4.15 -13.84
C VAL A 238 7.48 -3.73 -14.31
N CYS A 239 8.52 -4.51 -13.99
CA CYS A 239 9.90 -4.22 -14.42
C CYS A 239 10.06 -4.30 -15.95
N ALA A 240 9.54 -5.35 -16.58
CA ALA A 240 9.68 -5.56 -18.02
C ALA A 240 8.93 -4.50 -18.85
N ILE A 241 7.71 -4.14 -18.46
CA ILE A 241 6.95 -3.04 -19.08
C ILE A 241 7.72 -1.72 -18.92
N SER A 242 8.22 -1.44 -17.72
CA SER A 242 8.97 -0.21 -17.44
C SER A 242 10.24 -0.12 -18.26
N GLN A 243 10.99 -1.23 -18.37
CA GLN A 243 12.20 -1.31 -19.22
C GLN A 243 11.88 -1.02 -20.69
N LYS A 244 10.78 -1.62 -21.21
CA LYS A 244 10.31 -1.38 -22.59
C LYS A 244 9.93 0.08 -22.83
N LEU A 245 9.26 0.73 -21.87
CA LEU A 245 8.83 2.13 -21.97
C LEU A 245 10.00 3.12 -21.86
N LEU A 246 10.89 2.92 -20.89
CA LEU A 246 12.01 3.84 -20.61
C LEU A 246 13.17 3.71 -21.61
N LYS A 247 13.34 2.56 -22.26
CA LYS A 247 14.40 2.27 -23.25
C LYS A 247 15.83 2.54 -22.73
N LYS A 248 16.03 2.40 -21.42
CA LYS A 248 17.31 2.52 -20.71
C LYS A 248 17.33 1.51 -19.57
N PRO A 249 18.50 0.99 -19.14
CA PRO A 249 18.54 0.09 -17.98
C PRO A 249 17.86 0.70 -16.77
N ILE A 250 16.99 -0.07 -16.14
CA ILE A 250 16.30 0.29 -14.89
C ILE A 250 17.04 -0.28 -13.69
N GLU A 251 16.93 0.38 -12.53
CA GLU A 251 17.52 -0.08 -11.27
C GLU A 251 16.54 -1.03 -10.55
N THR A 252 16.86 -2.31 -10.44
CA THR A 252 16.03 -3.32 -9.80
C THR A 252 16.65 -3.85 -8.53
N TYR A 253 15.82 -4.14 -7.52
CA TYR A 253 16.26 -4.56 -6.20
C TYR A 253 15.50 -5.82 -5.77
N ALA A 254 16.26 -6.79 -5.25
CA ALA A 254 15.71 -8.01 -4.65
C ALA A 254 16.33 -8.24 -3.27
N ILE A 255 15.62 -8.99 -2.42
CA ILE A 255 16.13 -9.43 -1.12
C ILE A 255 15.91 -10.92 -0.95
N GLY A 256 16.85 -11.58 -0.29
CA GLY A 256 16.73 -12.97 0.08
C GLY A 256 17.54 -13.29 1.34
N MET A 257 17.18 -14.41 1.97
CA MET A 257 18.01 -15.00 3.02
C MET A 257 19.36 -15.46 2.44
N ASP A 258 20.34 -15.56 3.29
CA ASP A 258 21.65 -16.14 2.94
C ASP A 258 21.57 -17.66 2.65
N VAL A 259 20.44 -18.29 2.95
CA VAL A 259 20.12 -19.71 2.68
C VAL A 259 18.78 -19.83 1.96
N ASP A 260 18.72 -20.66 0.92
CA ASP A 260 17.49 -21.06 0.21
C ASP A 260 16.63 -19.91 -0.38
N ALA A 261 17.26 -18.81 -0.81
CA ALA A 261 16.58 -17.69 -1.45
C ALA A 261 16.22 -18.00 -2.92
N ILE A 262 15.13 -18.70 -3.14
CA ILE A 262 14.66 -19.07 -4.50
C ILE A 262 14.38 -17.83 -5.34
N ASP A 263 13.80 -16.79 -4.75
CA ASP A 263 13.43 -15.56 -5.47
C ASP A 263 14.63 -14.81 -6.03
N LEU A 264 15.78 -14.81 -5.36
CA LEU A 264 16.99 -14.16 -5.89
C LEU A 264 17.44 -14.78 -7.24
N LYS A 265 17.31 -16.12 -7.38
CA LYS A 265 17.63 -16.79 -8.64
C LYS A 265 16.75 -16.27 -9.78
N TYR A 266 15.44 -16.24 -9.56
CA TYR A 266 14.48 -15.82 -10.60
C TYR A 266 14.50 -14.31 -10.83
N ALA A 267 14.75 -13.51 -9.80
CA ALA A 267 14.95 -12.07 -9.95
C ALA A 267 16.15 -11.75 -10.86
N ARG A 268 17.27 -12.47 -10.66
CA ARG A 268 18.45 -12.33 -11.50
C ARG A 268 18.18 -12.73 -12.95
N GLU A 269 17.49 -13.83 -13.16
CA GLU A 269 17.11 -14.31 -14.50
C GLU A 269 16.25 -13.28 -15.24
N VAL A 270 15.24 -12.71 -14.59
CA VAL A 270 14.44 -11.61 -15.16
C VAL A 270 15.29 -10.39 -15.45
N ALA A 271 16.12 -9.96 -14.50
CA ALA A 271 16.96 -8.78 -14.66
C ALA A 271 17.93 -8.91 -15.83
N GLU A 272 18.57 -10.07 -16.00
CA GLU A 272 19.43 -10.38 -17.14
C GLU A 272 18.65 -10.36 -18.47
N TYR A 273 17.45 -10.95 -18.49
CA TYR A 273 16.62 -11.00 -19.68
C TYR A 273 16.19 -9.60 -20.16
N ILE A 274 15.75 -8.74 -19.24
CA ILE A 274 15.30 -7.39 -19.57
C ILE A 274 16.45 -6.39 -19.69
N GLY A 275 17.68 -6.75 -19.30
CA GLY A 275 18.85 -5.87 -19.33
C GLY A 275 18.85 -4.79 -18.25
N ALA A 276 18.36 -5.11 -17.05
CA ALA A 276 18.33 -4.19 -15.90
C ALA A 276 19.64 -4.19 -15.11
N ASN A 277 19.91 -3.10 -14.39
CA ASN A 277 20.92 -3.04 -13.34
C ASN A 277 20.33 -3.65 -12.07
N HIS A 278 20.78 -4.84 -11.69
CA HIS A 278 20.19 -5.59 -10.61
C HIS A 278 21.04 -5.57 -9.34
N HIS A 279 20.39 -5.32 -8.21
CA HIS A 279 21.00 -5.25 -6.88
C HIS A 279 20.34 -6.27 -5.94
N GLU A 280 21.17 -7.07 -5.28
CA GLU A 280 20.71 -8.08 -4.34
C GLU A 280 21.06 -7.69 -2.89
N VAL A 281 20.09 -7.76 -2.02
CA VAL A 281 20.26 -7.60 -0.57
C VAL A 281 20.20 -8.97 0.08
N ILE A 282 21.20 -9.31 0.85
CA ILE A 282 21.23 -10.57 1.60
C ILE A 282 20.97 -10.28 3.08
N MET A 283 20.02 -11.01 3.67
CA MET A 283 19.70 -10.90 5.08
C MET A 283 19.96 -12.22 5.81
N SER A 284 20.38 -12.11 7.05
CA SER A 284 20.58 -13.23 7.96
C SER A 284 19.35 -13.44 8.87
N ARG A 285 19.32 -14.58 9.58
CA ARG A 285 18.33 -14.81 10.65
C ARG A 285 18.38 -13.73 11.72
N GLU A 286 19.58 -13.30 12.09
CA GLU A 286 19.82 -12.26 13.09
C GLU A 286 19.22 -10.92 12.66
N ASP A 287 19.34 -10.54 11.38
CA ASP A 287 18.74 -9.34 10.83
C ASP A 287 17.21 -9.40 10.90
N VAL A 288 16.61 -10.54 10.57
CA VAL A 288 15.16 -10.77 10.64
C VAL A 288 14.64 -10.58 12.06
N LEU A 289 15.27 -11.21 13.05
CA LEU A 289 14.86 -11.12 14.46
C LEU A 289 15.09 -9.73 15.05
N ALA A 290 16.19 -9.07 14.67
CA ALA A 290 16.49 -7.70 15.11
C ALA A 290 15.49 -6.68 14.57
N ALA A 291 15.00 -6.85 13.33
CA ALA A 291 14.04 -5.95 12.70
C ALA A 291 12.60 -6.11 13.23
N LEU A 292 12.24 -7.25 13.84
CA LEU A 292 10.86 -7.59 14.18
C LEU A 292 10.12 -6.50 14.96
N ARG A 293 10.70 -5.98 16.03
CA ARG A 293 10.06 -4.97 16.90
C ARG A 293 9.85 -3.64 16.15
N GLU A 294 10.84 -3.21 15.39
CA GLU A 294 10.77 -1.98 14.61
C GLU A 294 9.75 -2.08 13.48
N VAL A 295 9.66 -3.24 12.84
CA VAL A 295 8.66 -3.51 11.80
C VAL A 295 7.24 -3.44 12.39
N ILE A 296 6.97 -4.08 13.53
CA ILE A 296 5.66 -4.00 14.19
C ILE A 296 5.31 -2.56 14.58
N ALA A 297 6.28 -1.82 15.16
CA ALA A 297 6.12 -0.40 15.50
C ALA A 297 5.84 0.47 14.27
N THR A 298 6.49 0.18 13.15
CA THR A 298 6.33 0.90 11.87
C THR A 298 4.98 0.61 11.22
N LEU A 299 4.59 -0.65 11.19
CA LEU A 299 3.33 -1.07 10.57
C LEU A 299 2.10 -0.59 11.34
N GLY A 300 2.13 -0.64 12.68
CA GLY A 300 0.96 -0.41 13.50
C GLY A 300 -0.10 -1.50 13.35
N THR A 301 0.35 -2.74 13.16
CA THR A 301 -0.50 -3.94 13.12
C THR A 301 0.15 -5.09 13.88
N TYR A 302 -0.65 -6.07 14.27
CA TYR A 302 -0.21 -7.34 14.84
C TYR A 302 -0.57 -8.54 13.95
N ASP A 303 -0.98 -8.28 12.70
CA ASP A 303 -1.28 -9.34 11.73
C ASP A 303 -0.02 -10.12 11.33
N ILE A 304 -0.09 -11.45 11.48
CA ILE A 304 1.05 -12.34 11.24
C ILE A 304 1.55 -12.26 9.81
N THR A 305 0.62 -12.31 8.85
CA THR A 305 0.95 -12.35 7.42
C THR A 305 1.64 -11.07 6.98
N THR A 306 1.06 -9.94 7.37
CA THR A 306 1.61 -8.62 7.07
C THR A 306 3.00 -8.44 7.68
N ILE A 307 3.21 -8.84 8.95
CA ILE A 307 4.51 -8.70 9.61
C ILE A 307 5.57 -9.58 8.95
N ARG A 308 5.28 -10.87 8.71
CA ARG A 308 6.21 -11.80 8.05
C ARG A 308 6.65 -11.26 6.69
N ALA A 309 5.71 -10.81 5.86
CA ALA A 309 6.03 -10.25 4.55
C ALA A 309 6.74 -8.89 4.61
N SER A 310 6.57 -8.15 5.70
CA SER A 310 7.15 -6.81 5.86
C SER A 310 8.63 -6.80 6.19
N ILE A 311 9.14 -7.80 6.91
CA ILE A 311 10.52 -7.80 7.39
C ILE A 311 11.50 -7.73 6.21
N GLY A 312 11.33 -8.59 5.21
CA GLY A 312 12.17 -8.55 4.00
C GLY A 312 12.03 -7.24 3.24
N MET A 313 10.80 -6.75 3.03
CA MET A 313 10.57 -5.47 2.34
C MET A 313 11.21 -4.29 3.08
N TYR A 314 11.07 -4.23 4.41
CA TYR A 314 11.69 -3.20 5.25
C TYR A 314 13.21 -3.19 5.13
N LEU A 315 13.86 -4.35 5.23
CA LEU A 315 15.32 -4.48 5.12
C LEU A 315 15.83 -4.15 3.71
N CYS A 316 15.09 -4.58 2.67
CA CYS A 316 15.39 -4.21 1.29
C CYS A 316 15.35 -2.69 1.09
N CYS A 317 14.25 -2.04 1.52
CA CYS A 317 14.08 -0.60 1.37
C CYS A 317 15.10 0.20 2.19
N LYS A 318 15.49 -0.30 3.36
CA LYS A 318 16.58 0.29 4.15
C LYS A 318 17.90 0.27 3.38
N ALA A 319 18.25 -0.86 2.79
CA ALA A 319 19.47 -0.97 1.98
C ALA A 319 19.42 -0.06 0.73
N ILE A 320 18.27 0.03 0.06
CA ILE A 320 18.08 0.94 -1.08
C ILE A 320 18.33 2.40 -0.67
N HIS A 321 17.74 2.83 0.43
CA HIS A 321 17.90 4.19 0.95
C HIS A 321 19.37 4.51 1.31
N GLU A 322 20.07 3.54 1.92
CA GLU A 322 21.47 3.72 2.35
C GLU A 322 22.48 3.68 1.20
N GLN A 323 22.15 3.02 0.07
CA GLN A 323 23.11 2.69 -0.98
C GLN A 323 22.80 3.32 -2.34
N SER A 324 21.69 4.06 -2.47
CA SER A 324 21.28 4.64 -3.75
C SER A 324 20.61 6.02 -3.59
N ASP A 325 20.49 6.71 -4.73
CA ASP A 325 19.74 7.98 -4.82
C ASP A 325 18.25 7.76 -5.17
N VAL A 326 17.79 6.52 -5.26
CA VAL A 326 16.39 6.20 -5.56
C VAL A 326 15.46 6.80 -4.51
N ARG A 327 14.35 7.37 -4.97
CA ARG A 327 13.32 7.98 -4.13
C ARG A 327 11.94 7.37 -4.37
N VAL A 328 11.71 6.78 -5.53
CA VAL A 328 10.45 6.16 -5.93
C VAL A 328 10.67 4.68 -6.21
N LEU A 329 9.79 3.81 -5.71
CA LEU A 329 9.82 2.38 -5.98
C LEU A 329 8.48 1.91 -6.56
N LEU A 330 8.52 1.31 -7.75
CA LEU A 330 7.37 0.59 -8.29
C LEU A 330 7.35 -0.84 -7.76
N THR A 331 6.14 -1.32 -7.41
CA THR A 331 5.90 -2.63 -6.81
C THR A 331 4.82 -3.41 -7.57
N GLY A 332 4.73 -4.72 -7.35
CA GLY A 332 3.73 -5.62 -7.94
C GLY A 332 2.53 -5.92 -7.02
N GLU A 333 2.25 -5.09 -6.01
CA GLU A 333 1.15 -5.29 -5.06
C GLU A 333 -0.23 -5.18 -5.73
N ILE A 334 -1.27 -5.72 -5.10
CA ILE A 334 -2.70 -5.70 -5.52
C ILE A 334 -3.07 -6.80 -6.53
N SER A 335 -2.13 -7.31 -7.30
CA SER A 335 -2.41 -8.32 -8.33
C SER A 335 -3.04 -9.61 -7.78
N ASP A 336 -2.66 -10.03 -6.57
CA ASP A 336 -3.18 -11.25 -5.93
C ASP A 336 -4.67 -11.11 -5.56
N GLU A 337 -5.10 -9.94 -5.14
CA GLU A 337 -6.48 -9.66 -4.75
C GLU A 337 -7.41 -9.57 -5.98
N LEU A 338 -6.89 -9.12 -7.11
CA LEU A 338 -7.63 -8.98 -8.35
C LEU A 338 -7.80 -10.30 -9.11
N PHE A 339 -6.73 -11.09 -9.23
CA PHE A 339 -6.68 -12.29 -10.05
C PHE A 339 -6.73 -13.61 -9.27
N GLY A 340 -6.70 -13.51 -7.94
CA GLY A 340 -6.68 -14.66 -7.05
C GLY A 340 -5.28 -15.08 -6.61
N TYR A 341 -5.26 -15.80 -5.52
CA TYR A 341 -4.08 -16.37 -4.87
C TYR A 341 -4.33 -17.86 -4.60
N LYS A 342 -3.35 -18.60 -4.09
CA LYS A 342 -3.45 -20.06 -3.88
C LYS A 342 -4.73 -20.55 -3.21
N TYR A 343 -5.23 -19.85 -2.20
CA TYR A 343 -6.46 -20.26 -1.51
C TYR A 343 -7.73 -20.00 -2.32
N THR A 344 -7.71 -19.09 -3.29
CA THR A 344 -8.88 -18.80 -4.12
C THR A 344 -9.21 -19.93 -5.11
N ASP A 345 -8.27 -20.85 -5.35
CA ASP A 345 -8.53 -22.08 -6.11
C ASP A 345 -9.57 -22.99 -5.43
N PHE A 346 -9.80 -22.79 -4.14
CA PHE A 346 -10.83 -23.51 -3.37
C PHE A 346 -12.19 -22.81 -3.36
N ALA A 347 -12.36 -21.71 -4.09
CA ALA A 347 -13.64 -21.03 -4.19
C ALA A 347 -14.73 -21.99 -4.72
N PRO A 348 -15.85 -22.15 -4.00
CA PRO A 348 -16.87 -23.13 -4.38
C PRO A 348 -17.69 -22.70 -5.61
N SER A 349 -17.65 -21.43 -5.98
CA SER A 349 -18.31 -20.86 -7.15
C SER A 349 -17.68 -19.54 -7.56
N ALA A 350 -17.96 -19.09 -8.77
CA ALA A 350 -17.55 -17.77 -9.26
C ALA A 350 -18.11 -16.61 -8.40
N GLU A 351 -19.33 -16.74 -7.92
CA GLU A 351 -19.94 -15.76 -7.02
C GLU A 351 -19.16 -15.65 -5.69
N GLU A 352 -18.77 -16.77 -5.10
CA GLU A 352 -17.98 -16.77 -3.86
C GLU A 352 -16.55 -16.25 -4.10
N PHE A 353 -15.94 -16.56 -5.24
CA PHE A 353 -14.67 -15.98 -5.66
C PHE A 353 -14.78 -14.45 -5.73
N GLN A 354 -15.83 -13.91 -6.38
CA GLN A 354 -16.03 -12.47 -6.51
C GLN A 354 -16.25 -11.80 -5.17
N LYS A 355 -17.08 -12.37 -4.28
CA LYS A 355 -17.28 -11.85 -2.91
C LYS A 355 -15.97 -11.77 -2.13
N GLU A 356 -15.10 -12.76 -2.31
CA GLU A 356 -13.78 -12.76 -1.68
C GLU A 356 -12.89 -11.66 -2.28
N ALA A 357 -12.87 -11.48 -3.60
CA ALA A 357 -12.11 -10.41 -4.26
C ALA A 357 -12.61 -9.03 -3.79
N GLU A 358 -13.92 -8.79 -3.73
CA GLU A 358 -14.52 -7.56 -3.20
C GLU A 358 -14.10 -7.30 -1.75
N LYS A 359 -14.11 -8.34 -0.91
CA LYS A 359 -13.62 -8.25 0.47
C LYS A 359 -12.14 -7.86 0.50
N ARG A 360 -11.29 -8.52 -0.30
CA ARG A 360 -9.85 -8.27 -0.29
C ARG A 360 -9.49 -6.88 -0.80
N ILE A 361 -10.15 -6.38 -1.84
CA ILE A 361 -9.97 -5.00 -2.30
C ILE A 361 -10.36 -4.00 -1.22
N ARG A 362 -11.47 -4.22 -0.51
CA ARG A 362 -11.90 -3.36 0.59
C ARG A 362 -10.92 -3.35 1.76
N GLU A 363 -10.26 -4.46 2.02
CA GLU A 363 -9.34 -4.65 3.15
C GLU A 363 -7.87 -4.37 2.80
N LEU A 364 -7.51 -4.12 1.53
CA LEU A 364 -6.13 -3.92 1.06
C LEU A 364 -5.33 -2.93 1.92
N HIS A 365 -5.96 -1.84 2.31
CA HIS A 365 -5.34 -0.78 3.09
C HIS A 365 -4.96 -1.19 4.53
N MET A 366 -5.34 -2.40 4.96
CA MET A 366 -5.02 -2.96 6.28
C MET A 366 -3.93 -4.04 6.20
N TYR A 367 -3.59 -4.54 5.01
CA TYR A 367 -2.66 -5.66 4.80
C TYR A 367 -1.55 -5.32 3.79
N ASP A 368 -1.70 -5.69 2.51
CA ASP A 368 -0.60 -5.61 1.56
C ASP A 368 -0.23 -4.18 1.17
N VAL A 369 -1.20 -3.32 0.97
CA VAL A 369 -0.94 -1.90 0.67
C VAL A 369 -0.40 -1.17 1.91
N LEU A 370 -0.87 -1.51 3.11
CA LEU A 370 -0.29 -1.00 4.36
C LEU A 370 1.18 -1.39 4.46
N ARG A 371 1.51 -2.66 4.19
CA ARG A 371 2.88 -3.17 4.17
C ARG A 371 3.75 -2.35 3.23
N ALA A 372 3.34 -2.23 1.96
CA ALA A 372 4.09 -1.51 0.94
C ALA A 372 4.32 -0.05 1.36
N ASP A 373 3.26 0.67 1.77
CA ASP A 373 3.41 2.06 2.23
C ASP A 373 4.39 2.18 3.39
N ARG A 374 4.19 1.41 4.47
CA ARG A 374 4.96 1.56 5.71
C ARG A 374 6.43 1.20 5.56
N CYS A 375 6.72 0.05 4.94
CA CYS A 375 8.09 -0.43 4.79
C CYS A 375 8.92 0.47 3.87
N ILE A 376 8.30 1.00 2.82
CA ILE A 376 8.95 1.88 1.87
C ILE A 376 9.12 3.29 2.45
N SER A 377 8.05 3.84 3.00
CA SER A 377 8.04 5.24 3.44
C SER A 377 8.89 5.53 4.69
N VAL A 378 8.99 4.59 5.64
CA VAL A 378 9.85 4.75 6.82
C VAL A 378 11.32 4.91 6.43
N ASN A 379 11.70 4.39 5.27
CA ASN A 379 13.02 4.50 4.66
C ASN A 379 13.15 5.69 3.67
N SER A 380 12.29 6.71 3.79
CA SER A 380 12.34 7.91 2.94
C SER A 380 12.23 7.62 1.44
N LEU A 381 11.38 6.67 1.09
CA LEU A 381 11.07 6.26 -0.28
C LEU A 381 9.57 6.38 -0.54
N GLU A 382 9.17 6.41 -1.81
CA GLU A 382 7.77 6.42 -2.24
C GLU A 382 7.39 5.13 -2.93
N ALA A 383 6.33 4.45 -2.46
CA ALA A 383 5.73 3.33 -3.15
C ALA A 383 4.78 3.81 -4.25
N ARG A 384 4.84 3.19 -5.43
CA ARG A 384 3.85 3.31 -6.50
C ARG A 384 3.39 1.92 -6.93
N VAL A 385 2.08 1.76 -7.10
CA VAL A 385 1.43 0.45 -7.30
C VAL A 385 0.69 0.42 -8.65
N PRO A 386 1.34 0.00 -9.75
CA PRO A 386 0.72 -0.02 -11.09
C PRO A 386 -0.56 -0.84 -11.18
N PHE A 387 -0.66 -1.97 -10.49
CA PHE A 387 -1.88 -2.77 -10.41
C PHE A 387 -3.02 -2.09 -9.64
N GLY A 388 -2.73 -1.01 -8.93
CA GLY A 388 -3.69 -0.15 -8.24
C GLY A 388 -4.18 1.03 -9.10
N ASP A 389 -3.90 1.04 -10.41
CA ASP A 389 -4.51 2.01 -11.32
C ASP A 389 -6.03 1.86 -11.29
N ILE A 390 -6.74 2.98 -11.16
CA ILE A 390 -8.19 2.98 -10.93
C ILE A 390 -8.92 2.31 -12.10
N ASP A 391 -8.54 2.64 -13.34
CA ASP A 391 -9.17 2.08 -14.54
C ASP A 391 -8.87 0.58 -14.66
N PHE A 392 -7.64 0.17 -14.30
CA PHE A 392 -7.26 -1.25 -14.28
C PHE A 392 -8.04 -2.05 -13.24
N VAL A 393 -8.12 -1.56 -12.01
CA VAL A 393 -8.86 -2.22 -10.93
C VAL A 393 -10.33 -2.32 -11.27
N ASP A 394 -10.94 -1.22 -11.73
CA ASP A 394 -12.34 -1.18 -12.12
C ASP A 394 -12.62 -2.22 -13.21
N TYR A 395 -11.83 -2.24 -14.28
CA TYR A 395 -12.01 -3.22 -15.36
C TYR A 395 -11.90 -4.67 -14.88
N VAL A 396 -10.82 -5.00 -14.13
CA VAL A 396 -10.58 -6.38 -13.68
C VAL A 396 -11.66 -6.85 -12.68
N MET A 397 -12.14 -5.97 -11.83
CA MET A 397 -13.24 -6.28 -10.90
C MET A 397 -14.55 -6.55 -11.65
N HIS A 398 -14.78 -5.90 -12.80
CA HIS A 398 -15.97 -6.11 -13.63
C HIS A 398 -15.88 -7.28 -14.63
N ILE A 399 -14.73 -7.95 -14.78
CA ILE A 399 -14.64 -9.20 -15.56
C ILE A 399 -15.60 -10.23 -14.97
N ASP A 400 -16.31 -10.96 -15.84
CA ASP A 400 -17.16 -12.09 -15.42
C ASP A 400 -16.37 -13.05 -14.52
N PRO A 401 -16.77 -13.25 -13.27
CA PRO A 401 -16.01 -14.06 -12.31
C PRO A 401 -15.84 -15.53 -12.75
N GLU A 402 -16.71 -16.08 -13.61
CA GLU A 402 -16.51 -17.41 -14.21
C GLU A 402 -15.20 -17.47 -15.00
N LYS A 403 -14.79 -16.37 -15.64
CA LYS A 403 -13.54 -16.29 -16.43
C LYS A 403 -12.30 -16.12 -15.56
N LYS A 404 -12.48 -15.66 -14.31
CA LYS A 404 -11.40 -15.50 -13.32
C LYS A 404 -11.11 -16.79 -12.53
N LEU A 405 -12.05 -17.73 -12.47
CA LEU A 405 -11.83 -19.02 -11.83
C LEU A 405 -10.68 -19.79 -12.50
N ASN A 406 -9.94 -20.55 -11.70
CA ASN A 406 -8.78 -21.30 -12.18
C ASN A 406 -9.16 -22.56 -12.97
N HIS A 407 -9.99 -22.41 -14.03
CA HIS A 407 -10.33 -23.48 -14.98
C HIS A 407 -9.15 -23.89 -15.87
N TYR A 408 -8.15 -23.03 -15.97
CA TYR A 408 -6.97 -23.22 -16.81
C TYR A 408 -5.87 -24.00 -16.10
N HIS A 409 -6.08 -24.40 -14.84
CA HIS A 409 -5.08 -25.06 -14.00
C HIS A 409 -3.77 -24.24 -13.87
N LYS A 410 -3.88 -22.92 -13.97
CA LYS A 410 -2.78 -21.97 -13.87
C LYS A 410 -3.26 -20.70 -13.15
N GLY A 411 -2.68 -20.41 -11.99
CA GLY A 411 -3.00 -19.21 -11.24
C GLY A 411 -2.75 -17.93 -12.06
N LYS A 412 -3.66 -16.96 -11.96
CA LYS A 412 -3.62 -15.68 -12.70
C LYS A 412 -3.55 -15.84 -14.22
N TYR A 413 -4.24 -16.84 -14.77
CA TYR A 413 -4.15 -17.15 -16.20
C TYR A 413 -4.44 -15.94 -17.09
N LEU A 414 -5.48 -15.16 -16.80
CA LEU A 414 -5.84 -13.99 -17.61
C LEU A 414 -4.69 -12.98 -17.71
N LEU A 415 -3.99 -12.74 -16.60
CA LEU A 415 -2.83 -11.83 -16.58
C LEU A 415 -1.66 -12.40 -17.40
N ARG A 416 -1.38 -13.70 -17.30
CA ARG A 416 -0.33 -14.37 -18.08
C ARG A 416 -0.63 -14.34 -19.56
N HIS A 417 -1.86 -14.70 -19.94
CA HIS A 417 -2.32 -14.71 -21.32
C HIS A 417 -2.25 -13.31 -21.96
N ALA A 418 -2.58 -12.26 -21.21
CA ALA A 418 -2.49 -10.88 -21.67
C ALA A 418 -1.07 -10.47 -22.13
N PHE A 419 -0.02 -11.11 -21.63
CA PHE A 419 1.38 -10.77 -21.94
C PHE A 419 2.15 -11.89 -22.65
N GLU A 420 1.50 -13.00 -23.00
CA GLU A 420 2.16 -14.15 -23.64
C GLU A 420 2.76 -13.80 -25.01
N ALA A 421 2.02 -13.04 -25.82
CA ALA A 421 2.46 -12.66 -27.17
C ALA A 421 3.58 -11.60 -27.17
N ASP A 422 3.78 -10.87 -26.11
CA ASP A 422 4.73 -9.76 -26.01
C ASP A 422 6.17 -10.20 -25.79
N HIS A 423 6.39 -11.41 -25.32
CA HIS A 423 7.70 -11.98 -24.95
C HIS A 423 8.50 -11.05 -24.03
N LEU A 424 7.81 -10.36 -23.11
CA LEU A 424 8.45 -9.43 -22.14
C LEU A 424 9.24 -10.16 -21.06
N LEU A 425 8.90 -11.41 -20.79
CA LEU A 425 9.54 -12.27 -19.79
C LEU A 425 9.92 -13.61 -20.41
N PRO A 426 10.92 -14.34 -19.85
CA PRO A 426 11.11 -15.74 -20.14
C PRO A 426 9.83 -16.53 -19.91
N GLU A 427 9.56 -17.56 -20.73
CA GLU A 427 8.33 -18.35 -20.63
C GLU A 427 8.19 -19.06 -19.27
N ASP A 428 9.29 -19.55 -18.72
CA ASP A 428 9.33 -20.17 -17.40
C ASP A 428 9.04 -19.20 -16.26
N ILE A 429 9.38 -17.91 -16.40
CA ILE A 429 8.97 -16.83 -15.46
C ILE A 429 7.50 -16.47 -15.66
N LEU A 430 7.07 -16.25 -16.92
CA LEU A 430 5.70 -15.91 -17.22
C LEU A 430 4.74 -17.01 -16.72
N MET A 431 5.14 -18.29 -16.79
CA MET A 431 4.35 -19.43 -16.38
C MET A 431 4.73 -20.00 -14.98
N ARG A 432 5.63 -19.33 -14.25
CA ARG A 432 6.06 -19.75 -12.91
C ARG A 432 4.88 -19.75 -11.95
N GLU A 433 4.74 -20.82 -11.15
CA GLU A 433 3.73 -20.88 -10.10
C GLU A 433 4.01 -19.89 -8.96
N LYS A 434 2.94 -19.29 -8.45
CA LYS A 434 3.04 -18.29 -7.36
C LYS A 434 3.58 -18.92 -6.09
N ALA A 435 4.58 -18.26 -5.49
CA ALA A 435 4.97 -18.44 -4.10
C ALA A 435 4.70 -17.14 -3.32
N ALA A 436 4.38 -17.27 -2.03
CA ALA A 436 4.28 -16.10 -1.17
C ALA A 436 5.66 -15.46 -0.96
N PHE A 437 5.73 -14.14 -0.91
CA PHE A 437 6.99 -13.43 -0.67
C PHE A 437 7.69 -13.91 0.62
N SER A 438 6.95 -14.06 1.72
CA SER A 438 7.46 -14.59 2.99
C SER A 438 8.02 -16.01 2.91
N ASP A 439 7.65 -16.79 1.91
CA ASP A 439 8.11 -18.16 1.70
C ASP A 439 9.29 -18.22 0.71
N ALA A 440 9.28 -17.36 -0.30
CA ALA A 440 10.23 -17.39 -1.41
C ALA A 440 11.52 -16.58 -1.13
N VAL A 441 11.45 -15.58 -0.26
CA VAL A 441 12.60 -14.83 0.26
C VAL A 441 13.54 -15.74 1.06
N GLY A 442 12.99 -16.77 1.71
CA GLY A 442 13.72 -17.83 2.40
C GLY A 442 12.76 -18.70 3.20
N HIS A 443 12.70 -19.98 2.92
CA HIS A 443 11.83 -20.92 3.63
C HIS A 443 12.04 -20.91 5.14
N SER A 444 13.26 -20.58 5.61
CA SER A 444 13.64 -20.52 7.02
C SER A 444 13.01 -19.32 7.76
N MET A 445 12.73 -18.20 7.12
CA MET A 445 12.31 -16.97 7.81
C MET A 445 11.02 -17.15 8.63
N LYS A 446 9.99 -17.78 8.04
CA LYS A 446 8.75 -18.11 8.76
C LYS A 446 9.01 -19.03 9.95
N ASP A 447 9.83 -20.07 9.73
CA ASP A 447 10.12 -21.09 10.75
C ASP A 447 10.98 -20.48 11.87
N ASP A 448 11.91 -19.58 11.54
CA ASP A 448 12.74 -18.85 12.50
C ASP A 448 11.91 -17.92 13.40
N LEU A 449 10.94 -17.19 12.84
CA LEU A 449 10.03 -16.35 13.61
C LEU A 449 9.11 -17.16 14.52
N ALA A 450 8.56 -18.27 14.02
CA ALA A 450 7.74 -19.18 14.80
C ALA A 450 8.54 -19.82 15.94
N GLU A 451 9.76 -20.32 15.65
CA GLU A 451 10.67 -20.89 16.66
C GLU A 451 11.07 -19.85 17.72
N PHE A 452 11.33 -18.62 17.30
CA PHE A 452 11.63 -17.54 18.23
C PHE A 452 10.45 -17.28 19.17
N ALA A 453 9.23 -17.21 18.64
CA ALA A 453 8.03 -16.99 19.45
C ALA A 453 7.71 -18.16 20.38
N GLU A 454 7.93 -19.42 19.93
CA GLU A 454 7.75 -20.62 20.76
C GLU A 454 8.62 -20.60 22.02
N LYS A 455 9.80 -19.99 21.95
CA LYS A 455 10.74 -19.89 23.08
C LYS A 455 10.37 -18.78 24.08
N GLN A 456 9.44 -17.86 23.74
CA GLN A 456 9.05 -16.75 24.60
C GLN A 456 8.01 -17.15 25.67
N TYR A 457 7.24 -18.22 25.42
CA TYR A 457 6.12 -18.61 26.28
C TYR A 457 6.06 -20.12 26.46
N THR A 458 5.76 -20.55 27.68
CA THR A 458 5.23 -21.90 27.92
C THR A 458 3.78 -21.98 27.43
N ASP A 459 3.24 -23.19 27.26
CA ASP A 459 1.84 -23.35 26.84
C ASP A 459 0.87 -22.77 27.87
N ALA A 460 1.18 -22.90 29.16
CA ALA A 460 0.38 -22.34 30.24
C ALA A 460 0.36 -20.79 30.21
N GLU A 461 1.50 -20.16 30.01
CA GLU A 461 1.63 -18.70 29.89
C GLU A 461 0.91 -18.20 28.64
N PHE A 462 0.99 -18.92 27.52
CA PHE A 462 0.26 -18.59 26.33
C PHE A 462 -1.25 -18.58 26.56
N GLU A 463 -1.80 -19.66 27.13
CA GLU A 463 -3.24 -19.76 27.39
C GLU A 463 -3.73 -18.71 28.40
N GLU A 464 -2.95 -18.35 29.41
CA GLU A 464 -3.27 -17.30 30.36
C GLU A 464 -3.26 -15.91 29.69
N LYS A 465 -2.19 -15.58 28.98
CA LYS A 465 -1.95 -14.24 28.43
C LYS A 465 -2.88 -13.90 27.28
N ARG A 466 -3.16 -14.85 26.36
CA ARG A 466 -4.03 -14.63 25.22
C ARG A 466 -5.45 -14.21 25.61
N GLN A 467 -5.95 -14.67 26.76
CA GLN A 467 -7.29 -14.33 27.25
C GLN A 467 -7.46 -12.85 27.62
N LYS A 468 -6.37 -12.10 27.80
CA LYS A 468 -6.40 -10.65 28.02
C LYS A 468 -6.89 -9.89 26.81
N TYR A 469 -6.76 -10.49 25.62
CA TYR A 469 -7.08 -9.87 24.35
C TYR A 469 -8.37 -10.43 23.78
N THR A 470 -9.49 -9.72 24.00
CA THR A 470 -10.83 -10.16 23.56
C THR A 470 -11.12 -9.81 22.10
N HIS A 471 -10.44 -8.79 21.54
CA HIS A 471 -10.49 -8.44 20.12
C HIS A 471 -9.33 -9.09 19.37
N ALA A 472 -9.59 -9.80 18.28
CA ALA A 472 -8.61 -10.57 17.52
C ALA A 472 -7.71 -11.38 18.47
N THR A 473 -8.32 -12.30 19.22
CA THR A 473 -7.62 -13.09 20.24
C THR A 473 -6.46 -13.87 19.64
N PRO A 474 -5.24 -13.72 20.14
CA PRO A 474 -4.09 -14.47 19.65
C PRO A 474 -4.33 -15.99 19.65
N PHE A 475 -3.96 -16.66 18.56
CA PHE A 475 -4.24 -18.09 18.36
C PHE A 475 -2.96 -18.95 18.27
N THR A 476 -1.80 -18.31 18.17
CA THR A 476 -0.47 -18.93 18.27
C THR A 476 0.41 -18.09 19.19
N LYS A 477 1.53 -18.65 19.68
CA LYS A 477 2.53 -17.90 20.46
C LYS A 477 3.12 -16.75 19.67
N GLU A 478 3.26 -16.92 18.35
CA GLU A 478 3.70 -15.86 17.43
C GLU A 478 2.69 -14.70 17.40
N SER A 479 1.40 -14.98 17.22
CA SER A 479 0.36 -13.95 17.25
C SER A 479 0.28 -13.24 18.62
N LEU A 480 0.55 -13.94 19.71
CA LEU A 480 0.63 -13.35 21.04
C LEU A 480 1.85 -12.43 21.18
N LEU A 481 3.02 -12.86 20.74
CA LEU A 481 4.24 -12.05 20.75
C LEU A 481 4.04 -10.75 19.98
N TYR A 482 3.50 -10.85 18.77
CA TYR A 482 3.24 -9.67 17.93
C TYR A 482 2.21 -8.73 18.56
N ARG A 483 1.17 -9.28 19.18
CA ARG A 483 0.19 -8.49 19.92
C ARG A 483 0.79 -7.79 21.14
N GLU A 484 1.64 -8.45 21.93
CA GLU A 484 2.29 -7.83 23.10
C GLU A 484 3.23 -6.69 22.65
N ILE A 485 4.01 -6.89 21.57
CA ILE A 485 4.86 -5.83 20.99
C ILE A 485 4.02 -4.66 20.47
N PHE A 486 2.92 -4.94 19.77
CA PHE A 486 2.00 -3.91 19.29
C PHE A 486 1.47 -3.04 20.43
N GLU A 487 1.03 -3.64 21.55
CA GLU A 487 0.49 -2.90 22.70
C GLU A 487 1.52 -1.99 23.38
N GLU A 488 2.82 -2.26 23.23
CA GLU A 488 3.86 -1.35 23.73
C GLU A 488 3.91 -0.03 22.96
N TYR A 489 3.66 -0.07 21.63
CA TYR A 489 3.71 1.10 20.75
C TYR A 489 2.35 1.77 20.54
N TYR A 490 1.27 0.99 20.61
CA TYR A 490 -0.11 1.39 20.34
C TYR A 490 -1.05 0.97 21.47
N PRO A 491 -0.80 1.37 22.72
CA PRO A 491 -1.55 0.91 23.87
C PRO A 491 -3.04 1.23 23.73
N GLY A 492 -3.88 0.19 23.85
CA GLY A 492 -5.34 0.32 23.76
C GLY A 492 -5.90 0.58 22.37
N GLN A 493 -5.08 0.52 21.30
CA GLN A 493 -5.49 0.83 19.93
C GLN A 493 -5.74 -0.41 19.06
N SER A 494 -5.90 -1.57 19.67
CA SER A 494 -6.04 -2.83 18.93
C SER A 494 -7.22 -2.86 17.94
N GLN A 495 -8.26 -2.08 18.20
CA GLN A 495 -9.46 -1.97 17.35
C GLN A 495 -9.17 -1.35 15.97
N MET A 496 -8.03 -0.68 15.77
CA MET A 496 -7.64 -0.17 14.45
C MET A 496 -7.22 -1.28 13.47
N VAL A 497 -6.94 -2.48 13.97
CA VAL A 497 -6.69 -3.71 13.20
C VAL A 497 -7.95 -4.55 13.25
N THR A 498 -8.56 -4.80 12.11
CA THR A 498 -9.88 -5.48 12.05
C THR A 498 -9.80 -6.91 12.55
N ASP A 499 -8.88 -7.71 12.02
CA ASP A 499 -8.64 -9.11 12.40
C ASP A 499 -7.27 -9.58 11.82
N PHE A 500 -6.88 -10.80 12.13
CA PHE A 500 -5.80 -11.49 11.43
C PHE A 500 -6.21 -11.82 10.00
N TRP A 501 -5.32 -11.59 9.05
CA TRP A 501 -5.52 -12.09 7.69
C TRP A 501 -5.50 -13.62 7.67
N MET A 502 -6.55 -14.22 7.14
CA MET A 502 -6.67 -15.67 6.96
C MET A 502 -7.34 -15.99 5.62
N PRO A 503 -7.05 -17.15 5.00
CA PRO A 503 -7.88 -17.69 3.94
C PRO A 503 -9.34 -17.81 4.40
N ASN A 504 -10.29 -17.82 3.47
CA ASN A 504 -11.70 -17.91 3.81
C ASN A 504 -12.01 -19.28 4.43
N LYS A 505 -12.10 -19.33 5.75
CA LYS A 505 -12.27 -20.56 6.54
C LYS A 505 -13.59 -21.32 6.25
N THR A 506 -14.53 -20.68 5.59
CA THR A 506 -15.80 -21.33 5.20
C THR A 506 -15.65 -22.20 3.97
N TRP A 507 -14.56 -22.04 3.21
CA TRP A 507 -14.31 -22.81 2.01
C TRP A 507 -13.63 -24.15 2.33
N PRO A 508 -14.03 -25.25 1.62
CA PRO A 508 -13.35 -26.53 1.76
C PRO A 508 -11.85 -26.40 1.47
N GLY A 509 -11.00 -26.90 2.38
CA GLY A 509 -9.54 -26.83 2.24
C GLY A 509 -8.88 -25.54 2.79
N CYS A 510 -9.67 -24.54 3.19
CA CYS A 510 -9.16 -23.28 3.74
C CYS A 510 -9.33 -23.14 5.28
N ALA A 511 -9.85 -24.15 5.97
CA ALA A 511 -9.99 -24.17 7.44
C ALA A 511 -8.63 -24.44 8.12
N VAL A 512 -7.70 -23.49 8.00
CA VAL A 512 -6.32 -23.59 8.49
C VAL A 512 -6.09 -22.68 9.70
N ASN A 513 -5.08 -23.01 10.52
CA ASN A 513 -4.68 -22.24 11.71
C ASN A 513 -3.38 -21.45 11.51
N ASP A 514 -2.81 -21.46 10.32
CA ASP A 514 -1.65 -20.65 9.92
C ASP A 514 -2.02 -19.93 8.62
N PRO A 515 -1.78 -18.62 8.49
CA PRO A 515 -2.13 -17.87 7.28
C PRO A 515 -1.21 -18.18 6.08
N SER A 516 -0.10 -18.90 6.29
CA SER A 516 0.84 -19.24 5.22
C SER A 516 0.19 -20.12 4.15
N ALA A 517 0.42 -19.82 2.88
CA ALA A 517 -0.03 -20.64 1.76
C ALA A 517 0.55 -22.07 1.81
N ARG A 518 1.67 -22.29 2.49
CA ARG A 518 2.33 -23.61 2.67
C ARG A 518 1.45 -24.68 3.31
N VAL A 519 0.46 -24.28 4.11
CA VAL A 519 -0.45 -25.23 4.77
C VAL A 519 -1.61 -25.67 3.86
N LEU A 520 -1.76 -25.05 2.69
CA LEU A 520 -2.79 -25.40 1.73
C LEU A 520 -2.38 -26.62 0.90
N SER A 521 -3.33 -27.50 0.61
CA SER A 521 -3.07 -28.74 -0.12
C SER A 521 -2.64 -28.53 -1.58
N ASN A 522 -2.93 -27.37 -2.17
CA ASN A 522 -2.51 -26.97 -3.52
C ASN A 522 -1.21 -26.18 -3.58
N TYR A 523 -0.49 -26.04 -2.46
CA TYR A 523 0.80 -25.35 -2.44
C TYR A 523 1.83 -26.04 -3.35
N GLY A 524 1.95 -27.37 -3.27
CA GLY A 524 2.70 -28.24 -4.19
C GLY A 524 4.08 -27.67 -4.57
N ASP A 525 4.27 -27.49 -5.89
CA ASP A 525 5.51 -26.98 -6.50
C ASP A 525 5.54 -25.42 -6.56
N SER A 526 4.82 -24.73 -5.70
CA SER A 526 4.85 -23.26 -5.64
C SER A 526 6.26 -22.73 -5.50
N GLY A 527 6.60 -21.76 -6.36
CA GLY A 527 7.92 -21.16 -6.38
C GLY A 527 8.97 -21.93 -7.21
N LYS A 528 8.60 -23.07 -7.80
CA LYS A 528 9.46 -23.80 -8.73
C LYS A 528 9.12 -23.47 -10.17
#